data_101980eb793cd3248f838b3ed5f6235b
#
_entry.id   101980eb793cd3248f838b3ed5f6235b
#
_cell.length_a   1.000
_cell.length_b   1.000
_cell.length_c   1.000
_cell.angle_alpha   90.00
_cell.angle_beta   90.00
_cell.angle_gamma   90.00
#
_symmetry.space_group_name_H-M   'P 1'
#
loop_
_entity.id
_entity.type
_entity.pdbx_description
1 polymer ?
#
loop_
_entity_poly.entity_id
_entity_poly.type
_entity_poly.pdbx_seq_one_letter_code
_entity_poly.pdbx_strand_id
1 'polypeptide(L)'
;MNGKRYELSILPLFEDDLNEIVDYITYRLKNPAAAERLVDDVEAAIIERLTCAESFEPYHSARERQYPYYRIQVRNFTVFYVVIGNTMEVRRILYSRRNWKDHI
;
A
#
# COMPACT_ATOMS: atom_id res chain seq x y z
N MET A 1 17.48 -9.67 -18.41
CA MET A 1 16.95 -9.07 -18.10
C MET A 1 16.67 -8.14 -17.73
N ASN A 2 16.75 -7.82 -17.81
CA ASN A 2 16.47 -6.91 -17.43
C ASN A 2 15.66 -6.42 -16.71
N GLY A 3 15.87 -6.29 -15.72
CA GLY A 3 14.76 -5.97 -14.88
C GLY A 3 14.56 -4.50 -14.76
N LYS A 4 13.41 -4.07 -15.18
CA LYS A 4 12.98 -2.70 -14.95
C LYS A 4 12.67 -2.54 -13.48
N ARG A 5 13.21 -1.53 -12.83
CA ARG A 5 12.85 -1.17 -11.46
C ARG A 5 12.16 0.18 -11.49
N TYR A 6 10.96 0.23 -10.91
CA TYR A 6 10.19 1.46 -10.83
C TYR A 6 10.75 2.37 -9.74
N GLU A 7 10.56 3.66 -9.90
CA GLU A 7 10.89 4.60 -8.85
C GLU A 7 9.75 4.61 -7.84
N LEU A 8 10.07 4.80 -6.57
CA LEU A 8 9.09 4.78 -5.50
C LEU A 8 8.70 6.19 -5.10
N SER A 9 7.39 6.45 -5.04
CA SER A 9 6.83 7.65 -4.47
C SER A 9 5.82 7.27 -3.40
N ILE A 10 5.91 7.88 -2.23
CA ILE A 10 4.99 7.64 -1.11
C ILE A 10 4.24 8.93 -0.85
N LEU A 11 2.90 8.87 -0.95
CA LEU A 11 2.10 10.07 -0.68
C LEU A 11 1.92 10.29 0.82
N PRO A 12 1.79 11.55 1.25
CA PRO A 12 1.57 11.85 2.68
C PRO A 12 0.37 11.13 3.28
N LEU A 13 -0.69 10.94 2.51
CA LEU A 13 -1.90 10.27 2.99
C LEU A 13 -1.63 8.81 3.37
N PHE A 14 -0.74 8.14 2.63
CA PHE A 14 -0.32 6.78 2.99
C PHE A 14 0.40 6.80 4.35
N GLU A 15 1.27 7.77 4.55
CA GLU A 15 2.00 7.89 5.82
C GLU A 15 1.06 8.17 6.97
N ASP A 16 0.05 9.01 6.76
CA ASP A 16 -0.98 9.27 7.77
C ASP A 16 -1.75 8.00 8.11
N ASP A 17 -2.15 7.23 7.09
CA ASP A 17 -2.84 5.96 7.30
C ASP A 17 -1.98 5.01 8.13
N LEU A 18 -0.71 4.87 7.76
CA LEU A 18 0.19 3.94 8.44
C LEU A 18 0.44 4.35 9.88
N ASN A 19 0.63 5.64 10.12
CA ASN A 19 0.82 6.15 11.47
C ASN A 19 -0.39 5.88 12.36
N GLU A 20 -1.58 6.04 11.82
CA GLU A 20 -2.83 5.76 12.53
C GLU A 20 -2.92 4.28 12.91
N ILE A 21 -2.57 3.41 11.98
CA ILE A 21 -2.56 1.96 12.23
C ILE A 21 -1.52 1.59 13.30
N VAL A 22 -0.33 2.15 13.19
CA VAL A 22 0.76 1.91 14.15
C VAL A 22 0.35 2.38 15.54
N ASP A 23 -0.25 3.55 15.65
CA ASP A 23 -0.70 4.08 16.95
C ASP A 23 -1.77 3.18 17.56
N TYR A 24 -2.70 2.71 16.75
CA TYR A 24 -3.76 1.82 17.22
C TYR A 24 -3.16 0.52 17.80
N ILE A 25 -2.25 -0.10 17.05
CA ILE A 25 -1.63 -1.36 17.50
C ILE A 25 -0.76 -1.13 18.74
N THR A 26 0.00 -0.03 18.75
CA THR A 26 0.91 0.27 19.85
C THR A 26 0.16 0.58 21.15
N TYR A 27 -0.85 1.44 21.07
CA TYR A 27 -1.48 2.00 22.27
C TYR A 27 -2.81 1.33 22.63
N ARG A 28 -3.65 1.02 21.64
CA ARG A 28 -4.94 0.39 21.92
C ARG A 28 -4.80 -1.12 22.11
N LEU A 29 -4.00 -1.77 21.30
CA LEU A 29 -3.74 -3.20 21.43
C LEU A 29 -2.53 -3.49 22.33
N LYS A 30 -1.82 -2.45 22.74
CA LYS A 30 -0.67 -2.53 23.64
C LYS A 30 0.39 -3.52 23.14
N ASN A 31 0.64 -3.47 21.84
CA ASN A 31 1.57 -4.41 21.21
C ASN A 31 2.54 -3.69 20.27
N PRO A 32 3.49 -2.91 20.83
CA PRO A 32 4.45 -2.17 19.99
C PRO A 32 5.30 -3.08 19.10
N ALA A 33 5.59 -4.30 19.54
CA ALA A 33 6.36 -5.23 18.72
C ALA A 33 5.59 -5.63 17.46
N ALA A 34 4.27 -5.81 17.56
CA ALA A 34 3.45 -6.14 16.40
C ALA A 34 3.37 -4.95 15.44
N ALA A 35 3.31 -3.73 15.97
CA ALA A 35 3.32 -2.52 15.13
C ALA A 35 4.61 -2.43 14.33
N GLU A 36 5.74 -2.68 14.98
CA GLU A 36 7.05 -2.65 14.34
C GLU A 36 7.16 -3.71 13.24
N ARG A 37 6.70 -4.94 13.51
CA ARG A 37 6.70 -6.01 12.52
C ARG A 37 5.81 -5.68 11.32
N LEU A 38 4.68 -5.02 11.55
CA LEU A 38 3.80 -4.62 10.45
C LEU A 38 4.50 -3.61 9.55
N VAL A 39 5.16 -2.61 10.12
CA VAL A 39 5.89 -1.61 9.34
C VAL A 39 6.97 -2.29 8.49
N ASP A 40 7.73 -3.22 9.08
CA ASP A 40 8.77 -3.95 8.35
C ASP A 40 8.17 -4.75 7.19
N ASP A 41 7.05 -5.43 7.42
CA ASP A 41 6.39 -6.23 6.40
C ASP A 41 5.84 -5.36 5.27
N VAL A 42 5.28 -4.21 5.61
CA VAL A 42 4.75 -3.26 4.63
C VAL A 42 5.89 -2.73 3.75
N GLU A 43 6.98 -2.31 4.37
CA GLU A 43 8.14 -1.81 3.63
C GLU A 43 8.72 -2.87 2.70
N ALA A 44 8.89 -4.09 3.20
CA ALA A 44 9.42 -5.19 2.40
C ALA A 44 8.51 -5.50 1.21
N ALA A 45 7.22 -5.51 1.42
CA ALA A 45 6.24 -5.80 0.36
C ALA A 45 6.26 -4.72 -0.74
N ILE A 46 6.36 -3.46 -0.34
CA ILE A 46 6.44 -2.35 -1.28
C ILE A 46 7.72 -2.44 -2.11
N ILE A 47 8.86 -2.66 -1.46
CA ILE A 47 10.14 -2.73 -2.14
C ILE A 47 10.17 -3.90 -3.13
N GLU A 48 9.65 -5.05 -2.73
CA GLU A 48 9.58 -6.21 -3.60
C GLU A 48 8.76 -5.92 -4.86
N ARG A 49 7.69 -5.16 -4.73
CA ARG A 49 6.79 -4.84 -5.84
C ARG A 49 7.42 -3.89 -6.86
N LEU A 50 8.50 -3.19 -6.50
CA LEU A 50 9.16 -2.23 -7.40
C LEU A 50 9.72 -2.86 -8.67
N THR A 51 9.97 -4.16 -8.68
CA THR A 51 10.47 -4.84 -9.88
C THR A 51 9.34 -5.41 -10.75
N CYS A 52 8.11 -5.36 -10.26
CA CYS A 52 6.97 -5.99 -10.96
C CYS A 52 5.66 -5.22 -10.72
N ALA A 53 5.75 -3.89 -10.65
CA ALA A 53 4.61 -3.06 -10.26
C ALA A 53 3.37 -3.24 -11.15
N GLU A 54 3.56 -3.55 -12.43
CA GLU A 54 2.44 -3.71 -13.36
C GLU A 54 2.15 -5.16 -13.73
N SER A 55 2.76 -6.13 -13.04
CA SER A 55 2.60 -7.55 -13.35
C SER A 55 1.37 -8.18 -12.72
N PHE A 56 0.57 -7.40 -12.02
CA PHE A 56 -0.62 -7.88 -11.32
C PHE A 56 -1.87 -7.29 -11.95
N GLU A 57 -3.00 -7.92 -11.68
CA GLU A 57 -4.26 -7.42 -12.20
C GLU A 57 -4.66 -6.15 -11.44
N PRO A 58 -4.91 -5.05 -12.13
CA PRO A 58 -5.35 -3.83 -11.45
C PRO A 58 -6.76 -4.01 -10.88
N TYR A 59 -7.07 -3.25 -9.82
CA TYR A 59 -8.39 -3.24 -9.26
C TYR A 59 -9.35 -2.50 -10.20
N HIS A 60 -10.43 -3.16 -10.59
CA HIS A 60 -11.43 -2.58 -11.47
C HIS A 60 -12.52 -1.94 -10.61
N SER A 61 -12.55 -0.62 -10.63
CA SER A 61 -13.54 0.16 -9.90
C SER A 61 -14.70 0.47 -10.83
N ALA A 62 -15.91 0.71 -10.26
CA ALA A 62 -17.04 1.23 -11.03
C ALA A 62 -16.75 2.63 -11.52
N ARG A 63 -15.79 3.30 -10.92
CA ARG A 63 -15.38 4.65 -11.28
C ARG A 63 -14.27 4.58 -12.31
N GLU A 64 -14.43 5.33 -13.40
CA GLU A 64 -13.39 5.43 -14.40
C GLU A 64 -12.21 6.21 -13.82
N ARG A 65 -10.98 5.69 -14.01
CA ARG A 65 -9.77 6.31 -13.49
C ARG A 65 -8.71 6.34 -14.56
N GLN A 66 -7.96 7.43 -14.60
CA GLN A 66 -6.83 7.56 -15.50
C GLN A 66 -5.75 6.54 -15.16
N TYR A 67 -5.50 6.33 -13.85
CA TYR A 67 -4.53 5.35 -13.38
C TYR A 67 -5.25 4.35 -12.49
N PRO A 68 -5.36 3.08 -12.91
CA PRO A 68 -6.02 2.07 -12.09
C PRO A 68 -5.20 1.76 -10.85
N TYR A 69 -5.88 1.38 -9.78
CA TYR A 69 -5.21 0.96 -8.56
C TYR A 69 -4.72 -0.47 -8.65
N TYR A 70 -3.54 -0.70 -8.10
CA TYR A 70 -3.04 -2.03 -7.79
C TYR A 70 -3.04 -2.21 -6.28
N ARG A 71 -3.05 -3.46 -5.84
CA ARG A 71 -3.16 -3.79 -4.43
C ARG A 71 -2.05 -4.73 -3.99
N ILE A 72 -1.56 -4.52 -2.76
CA ILE A 72 -0.65 -5.44 -2.11
C ILE A 72 -1.28 -5.83 -0.79
N GLN A 73 -1.53 -7.13 -0.59
CA GLN A 73 -2.07 -7.60 0.67
C GLN A 73 -0.92 -7.80 1.66
N VAL A 74 -0.99 -7.15 2.82
CA VAL A 74 0.00 -7.30 3.88
C VAL A 74 -0.77 -7.56 5.17
N ARG A 75 -0.77 -8.80 5.63
CA ARG A 75 -1.56 -9.22 6.81
C ARG A 75 -3.03 -8.86 6.61
N ASN A 76 -3.61 -8.09 7.53
CA ASN A 76 -5.01 -7.68 7.47
C ASN A 76 -5.20 -6.35 6.76
N PHE A 77 -4.18 -5.85 6.07
CA PHE A 77 -4.21 -4.54 5.44
C PHE A 77 -3.95 -4.66 3.95
N THR A 78 -4.43 -3.67 3.21
CA THR A 78 -4.20 -3.59 1.77
C THR A 78 -3.52 -2.27 1.47
N VAL A 79 -2.39 -2.34 0.77
CA VAL A 79 -1.67 -1.18 0.26
C VAL A 79 -2.16 -0.93 -1.15
N PHE A 80 -2.51 0.33 -1.44
CA PHE A 80 -2.99 0.74 -2.77
C PHE A 80 -1.95 1.64 -3.43
N TYR A 81 -1.63 1.33 -4.69
CA TYR A 81 -0.72 2.15 -5.45
C TYR A 81 -1.20 2.27 -6.90
N VAL A 82 -0.69 3.28 -7.59
CA VAL A 82 -0.87 3.44 -9.02
C VAL A 82 0.50 3.49 -9.67
N VAL A 83 0.54 3.31 -10.98
CA VAL A 83 1.78 3.45 -11.75
C VAL A 83 1.61 4.60 -12.71
N ILE A 84 2.51 5.57 -12.61
CA ILE A 84 2.52 6.75 -13.47
C ILE A 84 3.89 6.77 -14.15
N GLY A 85 3.91 6.42 -15.45
CA GLY A 85 5.17 6.30 -16.17
C GLY A 85 6.05 5.23 -15.56
N ASN A 86 7.19 5.61 -15.01
CA ASN A 86 8.13 4.70 -14.37
C ASN A 86 8.07 4.79 -12.84
N THR A 87 7.02 5.40 -12.29
CA THR A 87 6.89 5.62 -10.86
C THR A 87 5.78 4.78 -10.28
N MET A 88 6.08 4.03 -9.22
CA MET A 88 5.10 3.35 -8.41
C MET A 88 4.74 4.31 -7.27
N GLU A 89 3.52 4.83 -7.31
CA GLU A 89 3.08 5.83 -6.35
C GLU A 89 2.15 5.17 -5.33
N VAL A 90 2.64 5.03 -4.10
CA VAL A 90 1.89 4.40 -3.01
C VAL A 90 0.99 5.43 -2.36
N ARG A 91 -0.32 5.18 -2.37
CA ARG A 91 -1.33 6.18 -2.01
C ARG A 91 -2.02 5.95 -0.69
N ARG A 92 -2.40 4.71 -0.39
CA ARG A 92 -3.17 4.39 0.81
C ARG A 92 -2.75 3.05 1.39
N ILE A 93 -2.96 2.89 2.70
CA ILE A 93 -2.98 1.57 3.33
C ILE A 93 -4.22 1.53 4.23
N LEU A 94 -5.09 0.54 4.02
CA LEU A 94 -6.37 0.46 4.72
C LEU A 94 -6.58 -0.97 5.20
N TYR A 95 -7.37 -1.11 6.28
CA TYR A 95 -7.77 -2.42 6.76
C TYR A 95 -8.58 -3.11 5.65
N SER A 96 -8.23 -4.37 5.32
CA SER A 96 -8.79 -5.05 4.14
C SER A 96 -10.30 -5.24 4.18
N ARG A 97 -10.88 -5.27 5.38
CA ARG A 97 -12.33 -5.43 5.56
C ARG A 97 -13.09 -4.11 5.57
N ARG A 98 -12.35 -2.99 5.55
CA ARG A 98 -12.98 -1.68 5.53
C ARG A 98 -13.58 -1.42 4.15
N ASN A 99 -14.64 -0.62 4.10
CA ASN A 99 -15.21 -0.21 2.82
C ASN A 99 -14.29 0.84 2.18
N TRP A 100 -13.18 0.36 1.64
CA TRP A 100 -12.15 1.22 1.06
C TRP A 100 -12.60 1.92 -0.22
N LYS A 101 -13.72 1.51 -0.82
CA LYS A 101 -14.27 2.18 -2.00
C LYS A 101 -14.61 3.64 -1.71
N ASP A 102 -14.93 3.96 -0.47
CA ASP A 102 -15.24 5.33 -0.06
C ASP A 102 -13.98 6.15 0.20
N HIS A 103 -12.80 5.51 0.20
CA HIS A 103 -11.53 6.15 0.56
C HIS A 103 -10.57 6.29 -0.60
N ILE A 104 -10.87 5.66 -1.74
CA ILE A 104 -10.01 5.72 -2.92
C ILE A 104 -10.84 6.01 -4.22
#